data_6f74cb01525dddf3b683373540487778
#
_entry.id   6f74cb01525dddf3b683373540487778
#
_cell.length_a   1.000
_cell.length_b   1.000
_cell.length_c   1.000
_cell.angle_alpha   90.00
_cell.angle_beta   90.00
_cell.angle_gamma   90.00
#
_symmetry.space_group_name_H-M   'P 1'
#
loop_
_entity.id
_entity.type
_entity.pdbx_description
1 polymer ?
#
loop_
_entity_poly.entity_id
_entity_poly.type
_entity_poly.pdbx_seq_one_letter_code
_entity_poly.pdbx_strand_id
1 'polypeptide(L)'
;GTPLPIWRTEDGREEICISSVEELYHAIERSVEAGFMTANPWKDFTPGVYTQENYDKIDLHRPYVDDIILVSPSGKPMRRETDLIDVWFDSGAMPFAQLHYPFENKELLDSGRAFPADFIAEGVDQTRGWFFTLHAIATMVRGTNSYKAVISNGLVLDKNGNKMSKRLGNAVDPFETIEKYGSDPLRWYMISNSSPWDNL
;
A
#
# COMPACT_ATOMS: atom_id res chain seq x y z
N GLY A 1 8.61 -5.30 -1.11
CA GLY A 1 7.56 -4.50 -1.78
C GLY A 1 6.55 -5.38 -2.49
N THR A 2 5.45 -4.79 -2.93
CA THR A 2 4.33 -5.49 -3.58
C THR A 2 4.65 -5.78 -5.05
N PRO A 3 4.70 -7.04 -5.49
CA PRO A 3 4.91 -7.38 -6.89
C PRO A 3 3.78 -6.89 -7.80
N LEU A 4 4.10 -6.39 -8.99
CA LEU A 4 3.09 -6.05 -9.98
C LEU A 4 2.34 -7.33 -10.42
N PRO A 5 1.00 -7.36 -10.37
CA PRO A 5 0.21 -8.52 -10.74
C PRO A 5 -0.01 -8.62 -12.26
N ILE A 6 1.05 -8.41 -13.04
CA ILE A 6 1.00 -8.34 -14.51
C ILE A 6 1.83 -9.47 -15.11
N TRP A 7 1.23 -10.25 -15.97
CA TRP A 7 1.90 -11.28 -16.78
C TRP A 7 1.85 -10.92 -18.24
N ARG A 8 2.98 -11.14 -18.94
CA ARG A 8 3.16 -10.84 -20.38
C ARG A 8 3.73 -12.01 -21.14
N THR A 9 3.36 -12.14 -22.41
CA THR A 9 4.08 -12.99 -23.36
C THR A 9 5.45 -12.38 -23.67
N GLU A 10 6.41 -13.21 -24.09
CA GLU A 10 7.77 -12.78 -24.44
C GLU A 10 7.79 -11.70 -25.53
N ASP A 11 6.86 -11.78 -26.49
CA ASP A 11 6.72 -10.79 -27.55
C ASP A 11 5.97 -9.51 -27.13
N GLY A 12 5.51 -9.43 -25.87
CA GLY A 12 4.80 -8.30 -25.29
C GLY A 12 3.43 -8.00 -25.91
N ARG A 13 2.89 -8.91 -26.73
CA ARG A 13 1.60 -8.66 -27.43
C ARG A 13 0.38 -9.01 -26.61
N GLU A 14 0.53 -9.88 -25.63
CA GLU A 14 -0.55 -10.25 -24.72
C GLU A 14 -0.13 -9.97 -23.29
N GLU A 15 -1.05 -9.39 -22.55
CA GLU A 15 -0.86 -8.98 -21.16
C GLU A 15 -2.11 -9.31 -20.36
N ILE A 16 -1.92 -9.78 -19.13
CA ILE A 16 -2.99 -10.02 -18.16
C ILE A 16 -2.61 -9.32 -16.86
N CYS A 17 -3.52 -8.51 -16.34
CA CYS A 17 -3.43 -7.97 -14.98
C CYS A 17 -4.37 -8.78 -14.08
N ILE A 18 -3.80 -9.49 -13.12
CA ILE A 18 -4.54 -10.33 -12.18
C ILE A 18 -5.15 -9.46 -11.08
N SER A 19 -6.44 -9.60 -10.84
CA SER A 19 -7.22 -8.76 -9.93
C SER A 19 -7.46 -9.38 -8.55
N SER A 20 -7.20 -10.69 -8.38
CA SER A 20 -7.39 -11.37 -7.10
C SER A 20 -6.51 -12.63 -6.97
N VAL A 21 -6.30 -13.07 -5.73
CA VAL A 21 -5.63 -14.35 -5.45
C VAL A 21 -6.40 -15.53 -6.04
N GLU A 22 -7.73 -15.49 -5.99
CA GLU A 22 -8.59 -16.50 -6.58
C GLU A 22 -8.42 -16.57 -8.11
N GLU A 23 -8.39 -15.42 -8.79
CA GLU A 23 -8.12 -15.36 -10.23
C GLU A 23 -6.74 -15.95 -10.58
N LEU A 24 -5.72 -15.59 -9.79
CA LEU A 24 -4.38 -16.14 -9.99
C LEU A 24 -4.35 -17.65 -9.77
N TYR A 25 -5.01 -18.15 -8.73
CA TYR A 25 -5.12 -19.59 -8.47
C TYR A 25 -5.69 -20.34 -9.69
N HIS A 26 -6.81 -19.88 -10.22
CA HIS A 26 -7.42 -20.48 -11.40
C HIS A 26 -6.61 -20.29 -12.68
N ALA A 27 -5.87 -19.19 -12.79
CA ALA A 27 -4.94 -19.00 -13.93
C ALA A 27 -3.76 -19.98 -13.86
N ILE A 28 -3.28 -20.31 -12.66
CA ILE A 28 -2.25 -21.34 -12.45
C ILE A 28 -2.80 -22.73 -12.83
N GLU A 29 -4.03 -23.07 -12.43
CA GLU A 29 -4.67 -24.33 -12.81
C GLU A 29 -4.72 -24.49 -14.35
N ARG A 30 -5.17 -23.45 -15.06
CA ARG A 30 -5.14 -23.45 -16.55
C ARG A 30 -3.74 -23.60 -17.11
N SER A 31 -2.73 -23.05 -16.45
CA SER A 31 -1.34 -23.18 -16.87
C SER A 31 -0.78 -24.58 -16.65
N VAL A 32 -1.23 -25.28 -15.61
CA VAL A 32 -0.92 -26.70 -15.37
C VAL A 32 -1.55 -27.56 -16.49
N GLU A 33 -2.82 -27.32 -16.80
CA GLU A 33 -3.52 -28.01 -17.91
C GLU A 33 -2.85 -27.80 -19.27
N ALA A 34 -2.33 -26.59 -19.50
CA ALA A 34 -1.58 -26.24 -20.71
C ALA A 34 -0.13 -26.78 -20.74
N GLY A 35 0.35 -27.35 -19.63
CA GLY A 35 1.69 -27.93 -19.51
C GLY A 35 2.81 -26.91 -19.26
N PHE A 36 2.52 -25.67 -18.92
CA PHE A 36 3.53 -24.65 -18.58
C PHE A 36 3.95 -24.69 -17.12
N MET A 37 3.10 -25.24 -16.24
CA MET A 37 3.40 -25.53 -14.84
C MET A 37 3.22 -27.03 -14.60
N THR A 38 4.08 -27.62 -13.76
CA THR A 38 4.00 -29.05 -13.40
C THR A 38 2.91 -29.34 -12.37
N ALA A 39 2.66 -28.38 -11.50
CA ALA A 39 1.62 -28.43 -10.48
C ALA A 39 1.29 -27.01 -10.00
N ASN A 40 0.13 -26.84 -9.40
CA ASN A 40 -0.20 -25.60 -8.70
C ASN A 40 0.59 -25.54 -7.38
N PRO A 41 1.47 -24.54 -7.18
CA PRO A 41 2.22 -24.39 -5.93
C PRO A 41 1.31 -24.09 -4.73
N TRP A 42 0.08 -23.64 -4.97
CA TRP A 42 -0.92 -23.28 -3.97
C TRP A 42 -2.05 -24.31 -3.83
N LYS A 43 -1.77 -25.57 -4.12
CA LYS A 43 -2.77 -26.67 -4.08
C LYS A 43 -3.52 -26.79 -2.74
N ASP A 44 -2.93 -26.35 -1.64
CA ASP A 44 -3.52 -26.40 -0.30
C ASP A 44 -4.30 -25.13 0.07
N PHE A 45 -4.25 -24.09 -0.79
CA PHE A 45 -5.04 -22.87 -0.64
C PHE A 45 -6.47 -23.09 -1.15
N THR A 46 -7.43 -22.53 -0.44
CA THR A 46 -8.85 -22.60 -0.84
C THR A 46 -9.32 -21.23 -1.29
N PRO A 47 -9.58 -21.03 -2.61
CA PRO A 47 -10.14 -19.77 -3.13
C PRO A 47 -11.44 -19.37 -2.41
N GLY A 48 -11.62 -18.06 -2.16
CA GLY A 48 -12.81 -17.52 -1.50
C GLY A 48 -12.84 -17.68 0.03
N VAL A 49 -11.81 -18.28 0.64
CA VAL A 49 -11.67 -18.40 2.11
C VAL A 49 -10.65 -17.38 2.62
N TYR A 50 -11.10 -16.33 3.30
CA TYR A 50 -10.30 -15.16 3.71
C TYR A 50 -9.76 -15.27 5.15
N THR A 51 -9.46 -16.48 5.62
CA THR A 51 -8.85 -16.69 6.94
C THR A 51 -7.33 -16.59 6.88
N GLN A 52 -6.71 -16.12 7.96
CA GLN A 52 -5.24 -16.06 8.08
C GLN A 52 -4.61 -17.42 7.82
N GLU A 53 -5.15 -18.50 8.42
CA GLU A 53 -4.66 -19.87 8.24
C GLU A 53 -4.64 -20.31 6.77
N ASN A 54 -5.61 -19.87 5.96
CA ASN A 54 -5.64 -20.18 4.54
C ASN A 54 -4.60 -19.36 3.77
N TYR A 55 -4.44 -18.09 4.10
CA TYR A 55 -3.46 -17.21 3.44
C TYR A 55 -2.01 -17.52 3.83
N ASP A 56 -1.77 -18.12 4.99
CA ASP A 56 -0.43 -18.60 5.41
C ASP A 56 0.10 -19.75 4.52
N LYS A 57 -0.75 -20.32 3.65
CA LYS A 57 -0.37 -21.38 2.70
C LYS A 57 0.21 -20.87 1.39
N ILE A 58 0.19 -19.56 1.17
CA ILE A 58 0.69 -18.92 -0.06
C ILE A 58 1.66 -17.80 0.26
N ASP A 59 2.55 -17.51 -0.66
CA ASP A 59 3.42 -16.36 -0.60
C ASP A 59 3.40 -15.61 -1.94
N LEU A 60 2.97 -14.33 -1.89
CA LEU A 60 2.87 -13.45 -3.03
C LEU A 60 4.13 -12.59 -3.24
N HIS A 61 5.13 -12.72 -2.37
CA HIS A 61 6.37 -11.97 -2.48
C HIS A 61 7.31 -12.56 -3.55
N ARG A 62 8.24 -11.75 -3.98
CA ARG A 62 9.41 -12.25 -4.71
C ARG A 62 10.34 -13.02 -3.79
N PRO A 63 10.96 -14.11 -4.23
CA PRO A 63 10.97 -14.62 -5.62
C PRO A 63 9.81 -15.59 -5.95
N TYR A 64 9.00 -15.99 -4.98
CA TYR A 64 8.03 -17.11 -5.11
C TYR A 64 7.02 -16.88 -6.23
N VAL A 65 6.49 -15.67 -6.37
CA VAL A 65 5.50 -15.33 -7.40
C VAL A 65 6.13 -15.23 -8.80
N ASP A 66 7.44 -15.06 -8.90
CA ASP A 66 8.17 -14.93 -10.17
C ASP A 66 8.26 -16.26 -10.94
N ASP A 67 8.14 -17.40 -10.23
CA ASP A 67 8.19 -18.74 -10.83
C ASP A 67 6.85 -19.16 -11.46
N ILE A 68 5.79 -18.37 -11.25
CA ILE A 68 4.46 -18.63 -11.78
C ILE A 68 4.44 -18.26 -13.27
N ILE A 69 4.19 -19.26 -14.12
CA ILE A 69 3.98 -19.08 -15.55
C ILE A 69 2.49 -19.24 -15.83
N LEU A 70 1.88 -18.28 -16.51
CA LEU A 70 0.48 -18.35 -16.94
C LEU A 70 0.36 -18.68 -18.42
N VAL A 71 -0.83 -19.06 -18.87
CA VAL A 71 -1.15 -19.29 -20.27
C VAL A 71 -1.96 -18.12 -20.83
N SER A 72 -1.51 -17.57 -21.96
CA SER A 72 -2.22 -16.48 -22.63
C SER A 72 -3.46 -16.98 -23.38
N PRO A 73 -4.36 -16.08 -23.80
CA PRO A 73 -5.51 -16.44 -24.64
C PRO A 73 -5.13 -17.15 -25.95
N SER A 74 -3.95 -16.85 -26.51
CA SER A 74 -3.44 -17.54 -27.71
C SER A 74 -2.67 -18.82 -27.40
N GLY A 75 -2.59 -19.27 -26.15
CA GLY A 75 -1.91 -20.49 -25.72
C GLY A 75 -0.39 -20.36 -25.58
N LYS A 76 0.14 -19.14 -25.41
CA LYS A 76 1.57 -18.90 -25.19
C LYS A 76 1.89 -18.79 -23.70
N PRO A 77 3.12 -19.10 -23.26
CA PRO A 77 3.53 -18.86 -21.89
C PRO A 77 3.66 -17.37 -21.60
N MET A 78 3.22 -16.97 -20.42
CA MET A 78 3.32 -15.61 -19.89
C MET A 78 4.14 -15.61 -18.62
N ARG A 79 5.04 -14.64 -18.48
CA ARG A 79 5.86 -14.43 -17.29
C ARG A 79 5.44 -13.13 -16.59
N ARG A 80 5.56 -13.12 -15.27
CA ARG A 80 5.26 -11.94 -14.47
C ARG A 80 6.26 -10.81 -14.78
N GLU A 81 5.76 -9.58 -14.82
CA GLU A 81 6.58 -8.38 -14.84
C GLU A 81 7.41 -8.30 -13.56
N THR A 82 8.74 -8.13 -13.68
CA THR A 82 9.67 -8.26 -12.54
C THR A 82 9.65 -7.08 -11.57
N ASP A 83 9.08 -5.97 -11.99
CA ASP A 83 9.00 -4.76 -11.17
C ASP A 83 8.06 -4.92 -9.97
N LEU A 84 8.30 -4.06 -8.98
CA LEU A 84 7.45 -3.89 -7.81
C LEU A 84 6.64 -2.62 -8.00
N ILE A 85 5.44 -2.57 -7.42
CA ILE A 85 4.67 -1.33 -7.36
C ILE A 85 5.36 -0.32 -6.45
N ASP A 86 5.18 0.95 -6.72
CA ASP A 86 5.69 2.01 -5.84
C ASP A 86 5.07 1.88 -4.43
N VAL A 87 5.92 1.96 -3.41
CA VAL A 87 5.50 1.85 -1.99
C VAL A 87 4.45 2.91 -1.60
N TRP A 88 4.41 4.04 -2.30
CA TRP A 88 3.38 5.05 -2.10
C TRP A 88 1.99 4.61 -2.57
N PHE A 89 1.92 3.66 -3.50
CA PHE A 89 0.67 2.98 -3.83
C PHE A 89 0.18 2.16 -2.65
N ASP A 90 1.05 1.36 -2.02
CA ASP A 90 0.68 0.55 -0.85
C ASP A 90 0.09 1.42 0.27
N SER A 91 0.77 2.53 0.60
CA SER A 91 0.29 3.46 1.62
C SER A 91 -1.01 4.18 1.23
N GLY A 92 -1.15 4.55 -0.04
CA GLY A 92 -2.35 5.22 -0.55
C GLY A 92 -3.55 4.30 -0.71
N ALA A 93 -3.31 2.98 -0.85
CA ALA A 93 -4.35 1.96 -0.94
C ALA A 93 -4.93 1.57 0.44
N MET A 94 -4.33 2.05 1.55
CA MET A 94 -4.69 1.68 2.92
C MET A 94 -6.21 1.74 3.22
N PRO A 95 -6.97 2.78 2.81
CA PRO A 95 -8.40 2.84 3.10
C PRO A 95 -9.21 1.65 2.57
N PHE A 96 -8.72 1.04 1.49
CA PHE A 96 -9.32 -0.12 0.84
C PHE A 96 -8.71 -1.43 1.35
N ALA A 97 -7.39 -1.48 1.40
CA ALA A 97 -6.64 -2.68 1.74
C ALA A 97 -6.89 -3.15 3.19
N GLN A 98 -6.98 -2.24 4.16
CA GLN A 98 -7.26 -2.59 5.56
C GLN A 98 -8.60 -3.29 5.77
N LEU A 99 -9.55 -3.10 4.87
CA LEU A 99 -10.87 -3.72 4.91
C LEU A 99 -10.99 -4.92 3.96
N HIS A 100 -9.91 -5.26 3.25
CA HIS A 100 -9.88 -6.28 2.20
C HIS A 100 -10.94 -6.03 1.11
N TYR A 101 -11.18 -4.75 0.80
CA TYR A 101 -12.13 -4.34 -0.25
C TYR A 101 -11.57 -4.74 -1.64
N PRO A 102 -12.38 -5.24 -2.59
CA PRO A 102 -13.86 -5.38 -2.54
C PRO A 102 -14.35 -6.75 -2.05
N PHE A 103 -13.48 -7.63 -1.56
CA PHE A 103 -13.79 -9.03 -1.25
C PHE A 103 -14.51 -9.17 0.09
N GLU A 104 -14.15 -8.35 1.08
CA GLU A 104 -14.77 -8.30 2.40
C GLU A 104 -15.17 -6.86 2.74
N ASN A 105 -16.01 -6.69 3.75
CA ASN A 105 -16.38 -5.39 4.34
C ASN A 105 -16.85 -4.32 3.33
N LYS A 106 -17.29 -4.74 2.15
CA LYS A 106 -17.70 -3.85 1.06
C LYS A 106 -18.74 -2.83 1.49
N GLU A 107 -19.69 -3.24 2.33
CA GLU A 107 -20.75 -2.39 2.85
C GLU A 107 -20.24 -1.23 3.73
N LEU A 108 -19.09 -1.36 4.38
CA LEU A 108 -18.50 -0.29 5.18
C LEU A 108 -18.04 0.89 4.33
N LEU A 109 -17.49 0.60 3.14
CA LEU A 109 -17.10 1.63 2.19
C LEU A 109 -18.31 2.15 1.41
N ASP A 110 -19.15 1.26 0.91
CA ASP A 110 -20.28 1.61 0.03
C ASP A 110 -21.35 2.43 0.76
N SER A 111 -21.55 2.20 2.06
CA SER A 111 -22.44 3.00 2.90
C SER A 111 -21.88 4.35 3.36
N GLY A 112 -20.60 4.61 3.13
CA GLY A 112 -19.93 5.83 3.60
C GLY A 112 -19.57 5.83 5.09
N ARG A 113 -19.65 4.68 5.79
CA ARG A 113 -19.32 4.59 7.23
C ARG A 113 -17.82 4.59 7.50
N ALA A 114 -17.05 3.93 6.65
CA ALA A 114 -15.60 3.82 6.82
C ALA A 114 -14.81 4.66 5.79
N PHE A 115 -15.49 5.23 4.79
CA PHE A 115 -14.85 5.96 3.71
C PHE A 115 -15.80 7.02 3.12
N PRO A 116 -15.34 8.26 2.86
CA PRO A 116 -14.00 8.77 3.15
C PRO A 116 -13.74 8.96 4.65
N ALA A 117 -12.46 9.03 5.06
CA ALA A 117 -12.08 9.35 6.44
C ALA A 117 -12.61 10.72 6.84
N ASP A 118 -13.04 10.88 8.09
CA ASP A 118 -13.52 12.19 8.55
C ASP A 118 -12.39 13.21 8.65
N PHE A 119 -11.19 12.76 9.06
CA PHE A 119 -10.06 13.64 9.30
C PHE A 119 -8.73 12.88 9.16
N ILE A 120 -7.72 13.55 8.59
CA ILE A 120 -6.32 13.12 8.60
C ILE A 120 -5.40 14.29 8.97
N ALA A 121 -4.22 14.00 9.55
CA ALA A 121 -3.21 14.98 9.88
C ALA A 121 -1.82 14.39 9.73
N GLU A 122 -0.97 15.06 8.94
CA GLU A 122 0.44 14.71 8.73
C GLU A 122 1.22 15.96 8.35
N GLY A 123 2.54 15.86 8.18
CA GLY A 123 3.40 16.95 7.78
C GLY A 123 3.11 17.50 6.38
N VAL A 124 3.49 18.74 6.13
CA VAL A 124 3.28 19.44 4.85
C VAL A 124 3.97 18.74 3.66
N ASP A 125 5.02 17.98 3.89
CA ASP A 125 5.71 17.18 2.88
C ASP A 125 4.81 16.09 2.29
N GLN A 126 3.75 15.66 2.98
CA GLN A 126 2.79 14.67 2.52
C GLN A 126 1.86 15.20 1.39
N THR A 127 1.90 16.47 1.08
CA THR A 127 1.27 17.02 -0.14
C THR A 127 1.87 16.42 -1.43
N ARG A 128 3.11 15.91 -1.36
CA ARG A 128 3.80 15.15 -2.43
C ARG A 128 4.07 13.69 -2.05
N GLY A 129 3.35 13.16 -1.10
CA GLY A 129 3.46 11.80 -0.61
C GLY A 129 2.07 11.23 -0.33
N TRP A 130 1.78 10.92 0.93
CA TRP A 130 0.58 10.20 1.33
C TRP A 130 -0.72 10.91 0.99
N PHE A 131 -0.84 12.23 1.18
CA PHE A 131 -2.05 12.97 0.81
C PHE A 131 -2.37 12.84 -0.68
N PHE A 132 -1.34 12.94 -1.53
CA PHE A 132 -1.49 12.78 -2.98
C PHE A 132 -1.92 11.36 -3.35
N THR A 133 -1.25 10.33 -2.82
CA THR A 133 -1.54 8.94 -3.20
C THR A 133 -2.89 8.46 -2.68
N LEU A 134 -3.29 8.86 -1.46
CA LEU A 134 -4.64 8.66 -0.96
C LEU A 134 -5.69 9.25 -1.91
N HIS A 135 -5.48 10.51 -2.33
CA HIS A 135 -6.41 11.21 -3.23
C HIS A 135 -6.45 10.57 -4.62
N ALA A 136 -5.29 10.25 -5.20
CA ALA A 136 -5.18 9.66 -6.53
C ALA A 136 -5.88 8.29 -6.60
N ILE A 137 -5.59 7.38 -5.66
CA ILE A 137 -6.19 6.04 -5.61
C ILE A 137 -7.70 6.13 -5.36
N ALA A 138 -8.14 6.96 -4.41
CA ALA A 138 -9.56 7.16 -4.13
C ALA A 138 -10.32 7.70 -5.34
N THR A 139 -9.72 8.63 -6.08
CA THR A 139 -10.32 9.17 -7.31
C THR A 139 -10.44 8.10 -8.39
N MET A 140 -9.41 7.27 -8.59
CA MET A 140 -9.45 6.18 -9.56
C MET A 140 -10.46 5.09 -9.19
N VAL A 141 -10.57 4.74 -7.91
CA VAL A 141 -11.42 3.63 -7.45
C VAL A 141 -12.88 4.06 -7.19
N ARG A 142 -13.09 5.26 -6.67
CA ARG A 142 -14.40 5.74 -6.17
C ARG A 142 -14.88 7.05 -6.79
N GLY A 143 -14.07 7.75 -7.57
CA GLY A 143 -14.40 9.05 -8.14
C GLY A 143 -14.54 10.17 -7.10
N THR A 144 -13.94 10.03 -5.91
CA THR A 144 -14.06 10.99 -4.81
C THR A 144 -12.78 11.07 -3.98
N ASN A 145 -12.74 12.02 -3.04
CA ASN A 145 -11.63 12.16 -2.09
C ASN A 145 -11.62 11.01 -1.06
N SER A 146 -10.45 10.70 -0.52
CA SER A 146 -10.31 9.70 0.55
C SER A 146 -10.51 10.26 1.95
N TYR A 147 -10.59 11.58 2.13
CA TYR A 147 -10.79 12.27 3.41
C TYR A 147 -11.64 13.53 3.24
N LYS A 148 -12.36 13.90 4.29
CA LYS A 148 -13.23 15.10 4.33
C LYS A 148 -12.47 16.33 4.82
N ALA A 149 -11.58 16.16 5.81
CA ALA A 149 -10.76 17.22 6.38
C ALA A 149 -9.30 16.77 6.54
N VAL A 150 -8.38 17.71 6.38
CA VAL A 150 -6.94 17.50 6.55
C VAL A 150 -6.31 18.68 7.25
N ILE A 151 -5.42 18.40 8.20
CA ILE A 151 -4.45 19.38 8.70
C ILE A 151 -3.07 18.99 8.15
N SER A 152 -2.48 19.92 7.42
CA SER A 152 -1.10 19.81 6.95
C SER A 152 -0.20 20.50 7.99
N ASN A 153 0.46 19.69 8.83
CA ASN A 153 1.28 20.21 9.93
C ASN A 153 2.54 20.88 9.40
N GLY A 154 2.93 21.98 10.05
CA GLY A 154 4.22 22.64 9.82
C GLY A 154 5.40 21.74 10.21
N LEU A 155 6.60 22.16 9.82
CA LEU A 155 7.83 21.42 10.12
C LEU A 155 8.36 21.80 11.51
N VAL A 156 8.97 20.83 12.19
CA VAL A 156 9.84 21.10 13.34
C VAL A 156 11.20 21.48 12.82
N LEU A 157 11.66 22.69 13.15
CA LEU A 157 12.89 23.28 12.63
C LEU A 157 14.02 23.19 13.68
N ASP A 158 15.25 23.37 13.26
CA ASP A 158 16.36 23.55 14.18
C ASP A 158 16.36 24.97 14.80
N LYS A 159 17.24 25.21 15.76
CA LYS A 159 17.38 26.52 16.45
C LYS A 159 17.66 27.72 15.54
N ASN A 160 18.01 27.46 14.27
CA ASN A 160 18.30 28.49 13.27
C ASN A 160 17.15 28.63 12.25
N GLY A 161 16.04 27.90 12.45
CA GLY A 161 14.90 27.89 11.54
C GLY A 161 15.11 27.06 10.29
N ASN A 162 16.07 26.12 10.25
CA ASN A 162 16.30 25.26 9.12
C ASN A 162 15.62 23.91 9.31
N LYS A 163 15.18 23.30 8.20
CA LYS A 163 14.64 21.94 8.19
C LYS A 163 15.67 20.96 8.77
N MET A 164 15.25 20.18 9.76
CA MET A 164 16.09 19.14 10.34
C MET A 164 16.35 18.00 9.35
N SER A 165 17.57 17.50 9.34
CA SER A 165 18.01 16.39 8.48
C SER A 165 19.12 15.60 9.14
N LYS A 166 19.01 14.28 9.14
CA LYS A 166 20.10 13.40 9.62
C LYS A 166 21.41 13.65 8.88
N ARG A 167 21.34 13.96 7.59
CA ARG A 167 22.52 14.25 6.75
C ARG A 167 23.26 15.53 7.19
N LEU A 168 22.53 16.52 7.67
CA LEU A 168 23.09 17.80 8.14
C LEU A 168 23.51 17.75 9.62
N GLY A 169 23.17 16.67 10.34
CA GLY A 169 23.51 16.52 11.76
C GLY A 169 22.78 17.52 12.68
N ASN A 170 21.73 18.18 12.19
CA ASN A 170 20.94 19.16 12.95
C ASN A 170 19.59 18.60 13.45
N ALA A 171 19.37 17.28 13.32
CA ALA A 171 18.19 16.63 13.86
C ALA A 171 18.32 16.43 15.37
N VAL A 172 17.29 16.80 16.10
CA VAL A 172 17.15 16.51 17.55
C VAL A 172 16.61 15.10 17.70
N ASP A 173 17.27 14.28 18.52
CA ASP A 173 16.77 12.94 18.86
C ASP A 173 15.59 13.07 19.84
N PRO A 174 14.38 12.61 19.46
CA PRO A 174 13.23 12.70 20.32
C PRO A 174 13.34 11.83 21.57
N PHE A 175 14.05 10.71 21.53
CA PHE A 175 14.21 9.82 22.68
C PHE A 175 15.17 10.42 23.72
N GLU A 176 16.29 11.01 23.32
CA GLU A 176 17.15 11.75 24.23
C GLU A 176 16.41 12.94 24.89
N THR A 177 15.55 13.60 24.12
CA THR A 177 14.73 14.72 24.63
C THR A 177 13.70 14.21 25.64
N ILE A 178 13.05 13.08 25.37
CA ILE A 178 12.08 12.44 26.27
C ILE A 178 12.77 11.97 27.55
N GLU A 179 13.95 11.38 27.44
CA GLU A 179 14.71 10.93 28.60
C GLU A 179 15.08 12.09 29.52
N LYS A 180 15.45 13.23 28.94
CA LYS A 180 15.88 14.41 29.68
C LYS A 180 14.73 15.20 30.31
N TYR A 181 13.63 15.36 29.60
CA TYR A 181 12.56 16.27 29.97
C TYR A 181 11.22 15.58 30.26
N GLY A 182 11.05 14.34 29.85
CA GLY A 182 9.79 13.60 29.88
C GLY A 182 8.95 13.78 28.60
N SER A 183 8.03 12.86 28.37
CA SER A 183 7.16 12.89 27.18
C SER A 183 6.10 13.98 27.26
N ASP A 184 5.53 14.24 28.43
CA ASP A 184 4.45 15.22 28.59
C ASP A 184 4.91 16.66 28.36
N PRO A 185 6.07 17.13 28.88
CA PRO A 185 6.60 18.44 28.55
C PRO A 185 6.89 18.60 27.04
N LEU A 186 7.43 17.57 26.36
CA LEU A 186 7.67 17.63 24.93
C LEU A 186 6.36 17.75 24.14
N ARG A 187 5.36 16.94 24.45
CA ARG A 187 4.04 17.02 23.82
C ARG A 187 3.35 18.34 24.05
N TRP A 188 3.41 18.84 25.30
CA TRP A 188 2.85 20.14 25.64
C TRP A 188 3.50 21.28 24.87
N TYR A 189 4.83 21.26 24.74
CA TYR A 189 5.57 22.21 23.94
C TYR A 189 5.09 22.24 22.49
N MET A 190 4.96 21.08 21.85
CA MET A 190 4.50 20.97 20.47
C MET A 190 3.06 21.45 20.26
N ILE A 191 2.19 21.28 21.25
CA ILE A 191 0.77 21.68 21.13
C ILE A 191 0.60 23.17 21.41
N SER A 192 1.36 23.73 22.36
CA SER A 192 1.11 25.07 22.89
C SER A 192 1.93 26.18 22.23
N ASN A 193 2.99 25.83 21.49
CA ASN A 193 3.97 26.81 21.03
C ASN A 193 3.65 27.43 19.67
N SER A 194 2.90 26.74 18.81
CA SER A 194 2.48 27.25 17.51
C SER A 194 1.16 26.62 17.05
N SER A 195 0.53 27.23 16.05
CA SER A 195 -0.60 26.60 15.36
C SER A 195 -0.13 25.35 14.61
N PRO A 196 -0.98 24.34 14.42
CA PRO A 196 -0.56 23.08 13.79
C PRO A 196 0.07 23.24 12.39
N TRP A 197 -0.34 24.23 11.63
CA TRP A 197 0.16 24.51 10.27
C TRP A 197 1.39 25.42 10.23
N ASP A 198 1.78 26.00 11.36
CA ASP A 198 2.99 26.82 11.45
C ASP A 198 4.21 25.95 11.79
N ASN A 199 5.37 26.41 11.37
CA ASN A 199 6.62 25.73 11.74
C ASN A 199 6.94 25.97 13.22
N LEU A 200 7.48 24.97 13.86
CA LEU A 200 7.92 24.98 15.25
C LEU A 200 9.43 25.09 15.33
#